data_90600021315885346252fdb807114ba4
#
_entry.id   90600021315885346252fdb807114ba4
#
_cell.length_a   1.000
_cell.length_b   1.000
_cell.length_c   1.000
_cell.angle_alpha   90.00
_cell.angle_beta   90.00
_cell.angle_gamma   90.00
#
_symmetry.space_group_name_H-M   'P 1'
#
loop_
_entity.id
_entity.type
_entity.pdbx_description
1 polymer ?
#
loop_
_entity_poly.entity_id
_entity_poly.type
_entity_poly.pdbx_seq_one_letter_code
_entity_poly.pdbx_strand_id
1 'polypeptide(L)'
;MNWHGKMSLALATVAALFSTVGAPSANAQGQKPNVVFILGDNIGYGDMGPYGGGELRGYATPNADRLAREGLRLTQFLVESTCTPSRAALMTGQYSIRSGLSLIALPGSPNQLTANSYTMGKLFKNAGYATAMYGKWHLGGDPQAVPTAQGFDDFYGIPPDASWHESIEIPSIMMTHSFNVPESTLIEKGPWIVQQKAGGPMQRVKPFTPEVRAEIDNDLTDRSIAFMKEQHAAGKPFFLYLPFSMGHEPNYPSKQFAGKSRIGNYGDKMMEGDYHVGQVLDALKELKIDDNTIVVFASDNGPSGMILREIGNLGSPDTGSPGPFRGELGEATEGALRTFCFIRWPGHIAPNTTSYAMFSIMDFLPTFAAILGTKLPTDRPFDGVDQSAVLYGKSEMGARESLLTFIGPDLVAVRWKQWRLYLKDMHQTGTGSQMLGGMYVANGAMWFPKIYNIEMDPHEDLNVGANFLWAAGPAFKVIKEYEESLKKYPNPPASNLTNFAGAVD
;
A
#
# COMPACT_ATOMS: atom_id res chain seq x y z
N MET A 1 -22.05 -37.94 -84.53
CA MET A 1 -22.30 -38.96 -83.48
C MET A 1 -22.54 -38.25 -82.16
N ASN A 2 -23.80 -38.23 -81.78
CA ASN A 2 -24.29 -37.54 -80.53
C ASN A 2 -24.08 -38.39 -79.34
N TRP A 3 -23.63 -37.79 -78.20
CA TRP A 3 -23.87 -38.35 -76.88
C TRP A 3 -24.13 -37.27 -75.91
N HIS A 4 -25.39 -37.15 -75.47
CA HIS A 4 -25.87 -36.32 -74.37
C HIS A 4 -25.70 -37.10 -73.11
N GLY A 5 -24.89 -36.57 -72.10
CA GLY A 5 -24.83 -37.04 -70.73
C GLY A 5 -25.58 -36.06 -69.84
N LYS A 6 -26.62 -36.54 -69.19
CA LYS A 6 -27.39 -35.80 -68.16
C LYS A 6 -26.59 -35.68 -66.85
N MET A 7 -26.34 -34.45 -66.45
CA MET A 7 -25.85 -34.17 -65.10
C MET A 7 -27.03 -33.92 -64.12
N SER A 8 -27.18 -34.82 -63.17
CA SER A 8 -28.11 -34.66 -62.03
C SER A 8 -27.52 -33.73 -60.96
N LEU A 9 -28.24 -32.66 -60.66
CA LEU A 9 -27.89 -31.71 -59.61
C LEU A 9 -28.35 -32.33 -58.29
N ALA A 10 -27.38 -32.66 -57.40
CA ALA A 10 -27.65 -32.97 -56.00
C ALA A 10 -27.55 -31.69 -55.16
N LEU A 11 -28.67 -31.19 -54.63
CA LEU A 11 -28.68 -30.14 -53.64
C LEU A 11 -28.22 -30.70 -52.30
N ALA A 12 -27.05 -30.28 -51.85
CA ALA A 12 -26.59 -30.50 -50.48
C ALA A 12 -27.04 -29.32 -49.60
N THR A 13 -28.00 -29.58 -48.71
CA THR A 13 -28.45 -28.62 -47.69
C THR A 13 -27.40 -28.57 -46.59
N VAL A 14 -26.62 -27.49 -46.50
CA VAL A 14 -25.71 -27.21 -45.40
C VAL A 14 -26.52 -26.53 -44.28
N ALA A 15 -26.81 -27.27 -43.21
CA ALA A 15 -27.36 -26.71 -41.98
C ALA A 15 -26.25 -25.94 -41.25
N ALA A 16 -26.33 -24.61 -41.31
CA ALA A 16 -25.47 -23.74 -40.51
C ALA A 16 -25.89 -23.79 -39.04
N LEU A 17 -25.10 -24.45 -38.24
CA LEU A 17 -25.14 -24.34 -36.76
C LEU A 17 -24.66 -22.95 -36.35
N PHE A 18 -25.59 -22.01 -36.16
CA PHE A 18 -25.30 -20.76 -35.44
C PHE A 18 -25.08 -21.09 -33.99
N SER A 19 -23.81 -21.15 -33.57
CA SER A 19 -23.43 -21.06 -32.18
C SER A 19 -23.85 -19.67 -31.68
N THR A 20 -24.89 -19.61 -30.84
CA THR A 20 -25.23 -18.39 -30.09
C THR A 20 -24.09 -18.09 -29.13
N VAL A 21 -23.16 -17.26 -29.60
CA VAL A 21 -22.28 -16.54 -28.66
C VAL A 21 -23.20 -15.68 -27.82
N GLY A 22 -23.38 -16.06 -26.55
CA GLY A 22 -24.18 -15.29 -25.61
C GLY A 22 -23.70 -13.84 -25.62
N ALA A 23 -24.59 -12.92 -26.00
CA ALA A 23 -24.34 -11.50 -25.86
C ALA A 23 -23.98 -11.21 -24.40
N PRO A 24 -22.92 -10.44 -24.11
CA PRO A 24 -22.64 -10.01 -22.76
C PRO A 24 -23.89 -9.31 -22.23
N SER A 25 -24.34 -9.73 -21.05
CA SER A 25 -25.52 -9.18 -20.40
C SER A 25 -25.40 -7.65 -20.33
N ALA A 26 -26.37 -6.94 -20.90
CA ALA A 26 -26.43 -5.49 -21.01
C ALA A 26 -26.59 -4.74 -19.66
N ASN A 27 -26.34 -5.39 -18.53
CA ASN A 27 -26.46 -4.83 -17.19
C ASN A 27 -25.15 -4.34 -16.55
N ALA A 28 -24.01 -4.38 -17.26
CA ALA A 28 -22.73 -3.94 -16.70
C ALA A 28 -22.45 -2.42 -16.88
N GLN A 29 -23.29 -1.70 -17.58
CA GLN A 29 -23.08 -0.27 -17.85
C GLN A 29 -23.96 0.59 -16.93
N GLY A 30 -23.58 0.75 -15.64
CA GLY A 30 -24.28 1.67 -14.74
C GLY A 30 -24.07 1.48 -13.24
N GLN A 31 -23.62 0.32 -12.81
CA GLN A 31 -23.45 0.07 -11.37
C GLN A 31 -22.02 0.44 -10.93
N LYS A 32 -21.91 1.34 -9.93
CA LYS A 32 -20.63 1.72 -9.34
C LYS A 32 -19.91 0.48 -8.80
N PRO A 33 -18.63 0.25 -9.12
CA PRO A 33 -17.89 -0.91 -8.62
C PRO A 33 -17.67 -0.81 -7.12
N ASN A 34 -17.70 -1.92 -6.40
CA ASN A 34 -17.13 -1.99 -5.06
C ASN A 34 -15.61 -1.90 -5.14
N VAL A 35 -14.97 -1.46 -4.07
CA VAL A 35 -13.53 -1.41 -3.97
C VAL A 35 -13.07 -2.02 -2.66
N VAL A 36 -12.16 -2.99 -2.75
CA VAL A 36 -11.42 -3.57 -1.62
C VAL A 36 -9.95 -3.26 -1.82
N PHE A 37 -9.39 -2.48 -0.91
CA PHE A 37 -7.96 -2.13 -0.92
C PHE A 37 -7.28 -2.80 0.27
N ILE A 38 -6.54 -3.87 0.00
CA ILE A 38 -5.76 -4.63 0.98
C ILE A 38 -4.35 -4.08 0.97
N LEU A 39 -3.82 -3.74 2.14
CA LEU A 39 -2.47 -3.22 2.30
C LEU A 39 -1.69 -4.08 3.30
N GLY A 40 -0.59 -4.69 2.86
CA GLY A 40 0.41 -5.27 3.74
C GLY A 40 1.30 -4.19 4.33
N ASP A 41 2.11 -4.54 5.30
CA ASP A 41 2.97 -3.63 6.06
C ASP A 41 4.40 -4.16 6.07
N ASN A 42 5.38 -3.35 5.63
CA ASN A 42 6.80 -3.73 5.54
C ASN A 42 7.10 -4.97 4.68
N ILE A 43 6.36 -5.17 3.58
CA ILE A 43 6.54 -6.33 2.71
C ILE A 43 7.30 -5.90 1.45
N GLY A 44 8.44 -6.54 1.20
CA GLY A 44 9.29 -6.23 0.08
C GLY A 44 8.79 -6.77 -1.26
N TYR A 45 9.39 -6.25 -2.33
CA TYR A 45 9.11 -6.68 -3.70
C TYR A 45 9.32 -8.19 -3.88
N GLY A 46 10.41 -8.74 -3.32
CA GLY A 46 10.79 -10.15 -3.43
C GLY A 46 10.11 -11.07 -2.42
N ASP A 47 9.02 -10.68 -1.80
CA ASP A 47 8.33 -11.51 -0.82
C ASP A 47 7.20 -12.35 -1.42
N MET A 48 6.52 -11.84 -2.44
CA MET A 48 5.39 -12.52 -3.06
C MET A 48 5.82 -13.46 -4.20
N GLY A 49 5.16 -14.62 -4.33
CA GLY A 49 5.45 -15.62 -5.36
C GLY A 49 5.58 -15.02 -6.76
N PRO A 50 4.60 -14.22 -7.26
CA PRO A 50 4.67 -13.63 -8.59
C PRO A 50 5.79 -12.61 -8.82
N TYR A 51 6.48 -12.21 -7.77
CA TYR A 51 7.63 -11.29 -7.81
C TYR A 51 8.96 -11.98 -7.47
N GLY A 52 8.98 -13.31 -7.45
CA GLY A 52 10.20 -14.10 -7.23
C GLY A 52 10.45 -14.47 -5.77
N GLY A 53 9.44 -14.34 -4.90
CA GLY A 53 9.45 -14.80 -3.51
C GLY A 53 8.65 -16.06 -3.29
N GLY A 54 7.82 -16.07 -2.25
CA GLY A 54 6.93 -17.19 -1.96
C GLY A 54 7.70 -18.49 -1.69
N GLU A 55 7.43 -19.55 -2.47
CA GLU A 55 8.06 -20.85 -2.30
C GLU A 55 9.59 -20.80 -2.39
N LEU A 56 10.17 -19.90 -3.20
CA LEU A 56 11.62 -19.71 -3.27
C LEU A 56 12.21 -19.23 -1.94
N ARG A 57 11.41 -18.56 -1.12
CA ARG A 57 11.78 -18.14 0.24
C ARG A 57 11.33 -19.11 1.33
N GLY A 58 10.65 -20.20 0.98
CA GLY A 58 10.22 -21.24 1.92
C GLY A 58 8.83 -21.07 2.50
N TYR A 59 7.96 -20.30 1.86
CA TYR A 59 6.54 -20.15 2.17
C TYR A 59 5.72 -19.92 0.90
N ALA A 60 4.52 -20.45 0.83
CA ALA A 60 3.66 -20.28 -0.34
C ALA A 60 2.71 -19.09 -0.20
N THR A 61 2.45 -18.41 -1.33
CA THR A 61 1.49 -17.29 -1.42
C THR A 61 0.48 -17.53 -2.56
N PRO A 62 -0.35 -18.61 -2.48
CA PRO A 62 -1.20 -19.05 -3.59
C PRO A 62 -2.30 -18.04 -3.96
N ASN A 63 -2.73 -17.18 -3.05
CA ASN A 63 -3.73 -16.15 -3.33
C ASN A 63 -3.12 -14.90 -3.99
N ALA A 64 -1.88 -14.54 -3.68
CA ALA A 64 -1.12 -13.58 -4.48
C ALA A 64 -0.90 -14.11 -5.91
N ASP A 65 -0.57 -15.41 -6.08
CA ASP A 65 -0.50 -16.06 -7.39
C ASP A 65 -1.85 -16.01 -8.13
N ARG A 66 -2.96 -16.22 -7.39
CA ARG A 66 -4.31 -16.10 -7.94
C ARG A 66 -4.59 -14.68 -8.42
N LEU A 67 -4.29 -13.64 -7.63
CA LEU A 67 -4.46 -12.25 -8.02
C LEU A 67 -3.64 -11.89 -9.26
N ALA A 68 -2.40 -12.38 -9.37
CA ALA A 68 -1.57 -12.19 -10.56
C ALA A 68 -2.17 -12.85 -11.81
N ARG A 69 -2.73 -14.06 -11.68
CA ARG A 69 -3.39 -14.75 -12.79
C ARG A 69 -4.74 -14.15 -13.17
N GLU A 70 -5.50 -13.62 -12.20
CA GLU A 70 -6.84 -13.08 -12.43
C GLU A 70 -6.84 -11.57 -12.73
N GLY A 71 -5.70 -10.88 -12.65
CA GLY A 71 -5.61 -9.42 -12.77
C GLY A 71 -4.30 -8.94 -13.39
N LEU A 72 -3.93 -7.74 -12.98
CA LEU A 72 -2.74 -6.99 -13.38
C LEU A 72 -1.69 -6.99 -12.27
N ARG A 73 -0.45 -7.27 -12.63
CA ARG A 73 0.73 -7.11 -11.80
C ARG A 73 1.49 -5.84 -12.22
N LEU A 74 1.74 -4.92 -11.29
CA LEU A 74 2.56 -3.73 -11.51
C LEU A 74 4.01 -4.00 -11.12
N THR A 75 4.95 -3.92 -12.05
CA THR A 75 6.38 -4.16 -11.75
C THR A 75 7.13 -2.92 -11.32
N GLN A 76 6.54 -1.74 -11.47
CA GLN A 76 7.11 -0.47 -11.03
C GLN A 76 6.11 0.28 -10.12
N PHE A 77 5.58 -0.43 -9.13
CA PHE A 77 4.76 0.18 -8.09
C PHE A 77 5.67 0.81 -7.02
N LEU A 78 5.53 2.12 -6.84
CA LEU A 78 6.38 2.95 -6.00
C LEU A 78 5.58 3.54 -4.85
N VAL A 79 6.17 3.48 -3.67
CA VAL A 79 5.61 3.96 -2.41
C VAL A 79 6.53 5.02 -1.81
N GLU A 80 6.26 5.48 -0.60
CA GLU A 80 7.17 6.31 0.15
C GLU A 80 8.05 5.47 1.09
N SER A 81 9.00 6.09 1.77
CA SER A 81 10.06 5.38 2.50
C SER A 81 9.60 4.59 3.72
N THR A 82 8.44 4.95 4.30
CA THR A 82 7.91 4.34 5.53
C THR A 82 6.38 4.36 5.59
N CYS A 83 5.81 3.67 6.60
CA CYS A 83 4.36 3.47 6.76
C CYS A 83 3.54 4.76 6.72
N THR A 84 3.81 5.73 7.63
CA THR A 84 3.02 6.97 7.70
C THR A 84 3.09 7.78 6.40
N PRO A 85 4.27 8.05 5.81
CA PRO A 85 4.37 8.73 4.52
C PRO A 85 3.57 8.05 3.42
N SER A 86 3.72 6.74 3.25
CA SER A 86 3.02 5.99 2.21
C SER A 86 1.51 5.98 2.39
N ARG A 87 1.05 5.81 3.64
CA ARG A 87 -0.39 5.84 3.95
C ARG A 87 -0.98 7.25 3.76
N ALA A 88 -0.21 8.31 4.08
CA ALA A 88 -0.59 9.67 3.80
C ALA A 88 -0.70 9.91 2.28
N ALA A 89 0.29 9.46 1.51
CA ALA A 89 0.30 9.57 0.06
C ALA A 89 -0.88 8.81 -0.58
N LEU A 90 -1.16 7.57 -0.12
CA LEU A 90 -2.32 6.78 -0.56
C LEU A 90 -3.64 7.53 -0.30
N MET A 91 -3.81 8.04 0.91
CA MET A 91 -5.07 8.66 1.31
C MET A 91 -5.29 10.02 0.66
N THR A 92 -4.24 10.81 0.44
CA THR A 92 -4.37 12.20 -0.01
C THR A 92 -4.08 12.42 -1.49
N GLY A 93 -3.44 11.47 -2.16
CA GLY A 93 -2.97 11.65 -3.55
C GLY A 93 -1.86 12.70 -3.68
N GLN A 94 -1.12 12.95 -2.60
CA GLN A 94 -0.06 13.95 -2.50
C GLN A 94 1.23 13.32 -1.97
N TYR A 95 2.37 13.94 -2.25
CA TYR A 95 3.57 13.63 -1.47
C TYR A 95 3.30 13.85 0.02
N SER A 96 3.76 12.94 0.86
CA SER A 96 3.51 12.97 2.30
C SER A 96 3.95 14.27 2.98
N ILE A 97 5.00 14.91 2.47
CA ILE A 97 5.49 16.20 2.96
C ILE A 97 4.44 17.32 2.86
N ARG A 98 3.50 17.26 1.89
CA ARG A 98 2.43 18.25 1.74
C ARG A 98 1.39 18.18 2.86
N SER A 99 1.28 17.04 3.52
CA SER A 99 0.44 16.85 4.70
C SER A 99 1.20 17.00 6.03
N GLY A 100 2.53 17.21 5.96
CA GLY A 100 3.41 17.21 7.13
C GLY A 100 3.74 15.81 7.68
N LEU A 101 3.29 14.75 6.99
CA LEU A 101 3.43 13.35 7.42
C LEU A 101 4.59 12.65 6.71
N SER A 102 5.69 13.34 6.46
CA SER A 102 6.89 12.82 5.80
C SER A 102 7.82 12.01 6.73
N LEU A 103 7.46 11.89 8.00
CA LEU A 103 8.08 11.01 8.99
C LEU A 103 7.02 10.11 9.62
N ILE A 104 7.45 9.03 10.27
CA ILE A 104 6.54 8.19 11.07
C ILE A 104 5.87 9.05 12.15
N ALA A 105 4.54 8.97 12.20
CA ALA A 105 3.77 9.51 13.30
C ALA A 105 3.92 8.58 14.52
N LEU A 106 4.29 9.15 15.65
CA LEU A 106 4.25 8.48 16.94
C LEU A 106 2.98 8.91 17.70
N PRO A 107 2.49 8.11 18.65
CA PRO A 107 1.37 8.52 19.49
C PRO A 107 1.60 9.92 20.10
N GLY A 108 0.62 10.81 19.93
CA GLY A 108 0.74 12.22 20.34
C GLY A 108 1.57 13.11 19.41
N SER A 109 1.97 12.64 18.22
CA SER A 109 2.67 13.45 17.23
C SER A 109 1.84 14.68 16.81
N PRO A 110 2.46 15.87 16.72
CA PRO A 110 1.74 17.09 16.30
C PRO A 110 1.33 17.03 14.82
N ASN A 111 2.02 16.24 13.99
CA ASN A 111 1.72 16.12 12.58
C ASN A 111 0.73 14.98 12.34
N GLN A 112 -0.44 15.36 11.88
CA GLN A 112 -1.59 14.49 11.67
C GLN A 112 -2.40 14.98 10.46
N LEU A 113 -3.27 14.16 9.93
CA LEU A 113 -4.26 14.64 8.98
C LEU A 113 -5.15 15.71 9.62
N THR A 114 -5.51 16.70 8.84
CA THR A 114 -6.34 17.81 9.29
C THR A 114 -7.80 17.63 8.83
N ALA A 115 -8.71 18.40 9.40
CA ALA A 115 -10.10 18.44 8.95
C ALA A 115 -10.21 18.80 7.46
N ASN A 116 -9.28 19.62 6.95
CA ASN A 116 -9.23 20.04 5.56
C ASN A 116 -8.60 19.00 4.62
N SER A 117 -7.96 17.96 5.11
CA SER A 117 -7.40 16.91 4.27
C SER A 117 -8.49 16.27 3.42
N TYR A 118 -8.25 16.15 2.11
CA TYR A 118 -9.13 15.39 1.20
C TYR A 118 -8.54 13.99 1.04
N THR A 119 -9.29 13.01 1.48
CA THR A 119 -8.80 11.63 1.56
C THR A 119 -9.58 10.71 0.64
N MET A 120 -9.01 9.53 0.38
CA MET A 120 -9.69 8.46 -0.34
C MET A 120 -11.03 8.07 0.34
N GLY A 121 -11.06 8.03 1.68
CA GLY A 121 -12.32 7.84 2.42
C GLY A 121 -13.37 8.90 2.09
N LYS A 122 -12.98 10.18 2.07
CA LYS A 122 -13.88 11.29 1.68
C LYS A 122 -14.29 11.20 0.20
N LEU A 123 -13.40 10.80 -0.71
CA LEU A 123 -13.72 10.60 -2.12
C LEU A 123 -14.88 9.59 -2.28
N PHE A 124 -14.73 8.41 -1.70
CA PHE A 124 -15.74 7.35 -1.79
C PHE A 124 -17.03 7.72 -1.05
N LYS A 125 -16.94 8.30 0.14
CA LYS A 125 -18.12 8.76 0.88
C LYS A 125 -18.92 9.80 0.09
N ASN A 126 -18.26 10.80 -0.49
CA ASN A 126 -18.87 11.82 -1.33
C ASN A 126 -19.48 11.22 -2.61
N ALA A 127 -18.93 10.13 -3.11
CA ALA A 127 -19.49 9.36 -4.22
C ALA A 127 -20.68 8.46 -3.81
N GLY A 128 -21.09 8.46 -2.52
CA GLY A 128 -22.25 7.72 -2.03
C GLY A 128 -21.99 6.26 -1.63
N TYR A 129 -20.72 5.92 -1.41
CA TYR A 129 -20.32 4.58 -0.94
C TYR A 129 -20.53 4.43 0.57
N ALA A 130 -20.78 3.20 1.02
CA ALA A 130 -20.50 2.81 2.38
C ALA A 130 -18.97 2.64 2.52
N THR A 131 -18.39 3.12 3.60
CA THR A 131 -16.95 3.16 3.76
C THR A 131 -16.52 2.52 5.06
N ALA A 132 -15.61 1.54 5.03
CA ALA A 132 -15.05 0.92 6.21
C ALA A 132 -13.53 0.85 6.15
N MET A 133 -12.91 0.93 7.32
CA MET A 133 -11.49 0.74 7.49
C MET A 133 -11.24 -0.19 8.67
N TYR A 134 -10.52 -1.29 8.42
CA TYR A 134 -10.19 -2.27 9.45
C TYR A 134 -8.68 -2.55 9.46
N GLY A 135 -7.99 -2.16 10.54
CA GLY A 135 -6.57 -2.34 10.74
C GLY A 135 -5.79 -1.09 11.19
N LYS A 136 -4.60 -0.88 10.63
CA LYS A 136 -3.68 0.22 10.97
C LYS A 136 -3.96 1.48 10.16
N TRP A 137 -4.25 2.59 10.84
CA TRP A 137 -4.40 3.92 10.21
C TRP A 137 -3.07 4.66 10.12
N HIS A 138 -2.45 4.98 11.25
CA HIS A 138 -1.14 5.61 11.40
C HIS A 138 -1.03 7.03 10.80
N LEU A 139 -2.13 7.81 10.83
CA LEU A 139 -2.20 9.17 10.27
C LEU A 139 -2.73 10.20 11.27
N GLY A 140 -2.82 9.82 12.54
CA GLY A 140 -3.17 10.70 13.64
C GLY A 140 -4.35 10.23 14.49
N GLY A 141 -4.29 10.54 15.79
CA GLY A 141 -5.27 10.14 16.81
C GLY A 141 -6.23 11.25 17.25
N ASP A 142 -5.96 12.50 16.89
CA ASP A 142 -6.83 13.63 17.22
C ASP A 142 -8.21 13.49 16.56
N PRO A 143 -9.27 14.09 17.15
CA PRO A 143 -10.65 13.94 16.65
C PRO A 143 -10.85 14.25 15.16
N GLN A 144 -10.06 15.18 14.58
CA GLN A 144 -10.11 15.51 13.16
C GLN A 144 -9.31 14.56 12.25
N ALA A 145 -8.38 13.81 12.82
CA ALA A 145 -7.43 12.95 12.10
C ALA A 145 -7.86 11.47 12.03
N VAL A 146 -8.74 11.03 12.93
CA VAL A 146 -9.19 9.63 13.00
C VAL A 146 -9.92 9.18 11.72
N PRO A 147 -9.94 7.88 11.39
CA PRO A 147 -10.54 7.37 10.16
C PRO A 147 -11.96 7.87 9.92
N THR A 148 -12.80 7.92 10.95
CA THR A 148 -14.21 8.34 10.81
C THR A 148 -14.36 9.83 10.49
N ALA A 149 -13.46 10.69 10.93
CA ALA A 149 -13.40 12.10 10.52
C ALA A 149 -12.82 12.27 9.11
N GLN A 150 -12.12 11.26 8.61
CA GLN A 150 -11.48 11.24 7.30
C GLN A 150 -12.29 10.47 6.24
N GLY A 151 -13.56 10.21 6.51
CA GLY A 151 -14.53 9.74 5.52
C GLY A 151 -14.92 8.27 5.64
N PHE A 152 -14.49 7.55 6.67
CA PHE A 152 -14.95 6.18 6.93
C PHE A 152 -16.16 6.16 7.84
N ASP A 153 -17.16 5.34 7.51
CA ASP A 153 -18.36 5.15 8.33
C ASP A 153 -18.11 4.22 9.52
N ASP A 154 -17.16 3.29 9.34
CA ASP A 154 -16.83 2.25 10.33
C ASP A 154 -15.31 2.08 10.43
N PHE A 155 -14.81 2.03 11.65
CA PHE A 155 -13.41 1.80 11.97
C PHE A 155 -13.25 0.75 13.06
N TYR A 156 -12.31 -0.17 12.87
CA TYR A 156 -11.84 -1.14 13.86
C TYR A 156 -10.35 -1.41 13.66
N GLY A 157 -9.55 -1.35 14.73
CA GLY A 157 -8.12 -1.62 14.62
C GLY A 157 -7.33 -1.17 15.84
N ILE A 158 -6.04 -0.94 15.65
CA ILE A 158 -5.18 -0.31 16.65
C ILE A 158 -5.45 1.20 16.75
N PRO A 159 -5.02 1.89 17.82
CA PRO A 159 -5.20 3.34 17.93
C PRO A 159 -4.73 4.06 16.64
N PRO A 160 -5.45 5.11 16.19
CA PRO A 160 -5.20 5.69 14.87
C PRO A 160 -3.84 6.36 14.68
N ASP A 161 -3.12 6.66 15.75
CA ASP A 161 -1.75 7.19 15.78
C ASP A 161 -0.69 6.13 16.10
N ALA A 162 -1.09 4.86 16.28
CA ALA A 162 -0.21 3.77 16.68
C ALA A 162 0.26 2.90 15.51
N SER A 163 1.34 2.17 15.71
CA SER A 163 1.85 1.15 14.81
C SER A 163 1.71 -0.27 15.41
N TRP A 164 1.91 -1.30 14.59
CA TRP A 164 1.74 -2.69 15.01
C TRP A 164 2.72 -3.16 16.09
N HIS A 165 3.91 -2.54 16.21
CA HIS A 165 4.90 -2.86 17.22
C HIS A 165 4.59 -2.27 18.61
N GLU A 166 3.57 -1.44 18.73
CA GLU A 166 3.14 -0.85 20.01
C GLU A 166 2.24 -1.77 20.83
N SER A 167 2.22 -3.08 20.51
CA SER A 167 1.66 -4.08 21.43
C SER A 167 2.38 -4.04 22.79
N ILE A 168 1.70 -4.48 23.84
CA ILE A 168 2.14 -4.33 25.24
C ILE A 168 3.59 -4.78 25.50
N GLU A 169 4.16 -5.70 24.71
CA GLU A 169 5.53 -6.18 24.93
C GLU A 169 6.62 -5.16 24.58
N ILE A 170 6.50 -4.43 23.47
CA ILE A 170 7.58 -3.54 23.02
C ILE A 170 7.64 -2.24 23.80
N PRO A 171 6.53 -1.53 24.04
CA PRO A 171 6.54 -0.45 24.99
C PRO A 171 7.01 -0.88 26.39
N SER A 172 6.63 -2.10 26.87
CA SER A 172 7.09 -2.58 28.16
C SER A 172 8.61 -2.75 28.20
N ILE A 173 9.21 -3.36 27.18
CA ILE A 173 10.67 -3.51 27.10
C ILE A 173 11.36 -2.15 26.94
N MET A 174 10.92 -1.31 26.05
CA MET A 174 11.53 0.01 25.83
C MET A 174 11.28 0.98 26.96
N MET A 175 10.06 1.04 27.50
CA MET A 175 9.70 2.00 28.55
C MET A 175 10.11 1.53 29.94
N THR A 176 10.02 0.22 30.25
CA THR A 176 10.50 -0.28 31.54
C THR A 176 12.01 -0.20 31.68
N HIS A 177 12.76 -0.45 30.59
CA HIS A 177 14.22 -0.38 30.60
C HIS A 177 14.76 1.05 30.42
N SER A 178 14.12 1.86 29.60
CA SER A 178 14.61 3.21 29.28
C SER A 178 14.03 4.30 30.18
N PHE A 179 12.79 4.14 30.64
CA PHE A 179 12.06 5.18 31.40
C PHE A 179 11.58 4.74 32.79
N ASN A 180 11.90 3.52 33.19
CA ASN A 180 11.56 2.96 34.50
C ASN A 180 10.05 3.02 34.87
N VAL A 181 9.19 2.82 33.84
CA VAL A 181 7.73 2.82 34.01
C VAL A 181 7.28 1.43 34.47
N PRO A 182 6.46 1.31 35.54
CA PRO A 182 5.97 0.03 36.02
C PRO A 182 5.11 -0.69 34.95
N GLU A 183 5.32 -1.99 34.78
CA GLU A 183 4.57 -2.83 33.83
C GLU A 183 3.04 -2.76 34.04
N SER A 184 2.59 -2.65 35.31
CA SER A 184 1.17 -2.46 35.64
C SER A 184 0.57 -1.20 35.02
N THR A 185 1.35 -0.12 34.92
CA THR A 185 0.92 1.14 34.31
C THR A 185 0.75 0.97 32.80
N LEU A 186 1.60 0.16 32.19
CA LEU A 186 1.52 -0.13 30.74
C LEU A 186 0.30 -0.99 30.41
N ILE A 187 -0.05 -1.95 31.26
CA ILE A 187 -1.25 -2.79 31.09
C ILE A 187 -2.52 -1.93 31.25
N GLU A 188 -2.53 -1.00 32.18
CA GLU A 188 -3.70 -0.14 32.43
C GLU A 188 -3.88 0.94 31.35
N LYS A 189 -2.79 1.57 30.91
CA LYS A 189 -2.76 2.62 29.87
C LYS A 189 -2.38 2.10 28.48
N GLY A 190 -2.04 0.81 28.37
CA GLY A 190 -1.49 0.21 27.16
C GLY A 190 -2.39 0.28 25.94
N PRO A 191 -1.87 -0.09 24.75
CA PRO A 191 -2.64 -0.03 23.53
C PRO A 191 -3.83 -0.98 23.60
N TRP A 192 -4.96 -0.51 23.06
CA TRP A 192 -6.21 -1.25 22.98
C TRP A 192 -6.57 -1.43 21.51
N ILE A 193 -7.18 -2.53 21.18
CA ILE A 193 -7.98 -2.57 19.97
C ILE A 193 -9.18 -1.66 20.19
N VAL A 194 -9.40 -0.77 19.24
CA VAL A 194 -10.45 0.25 19.30
C VAL A 194 -11.41 0.15 18.13
N GLN A 195 -12.61 0.69 18.29
CA GLN A 195 -13.59 0.81 17.22
C GLN A 195 -14.31 2.16 17.30
N GLN A 196 -14.79 2.61 16.14
CA GLN A 196 -15.56 3.84 16.07
C GLN A 196 -16.52 3.80 14.87
N LYS A 197 -17.77 4.16 15.09
CA LYS A 197 -18.71 4.51 14.02
C LYS A 197 -18.70 6.02 13.81
N ALA A 198 -18.90 6.46 12.57
CA ALA A 198 -18.95 7.89 12.26
C ALA A 198 -19.98 8.62 13.14
N GLY A 199 -19.54 9.73 13.75
CA GLY A 199 -20.35 10.51 14.70
C GLY A 199 -20.43 9.95 16.12
N GLY A 200 -19.88 8.77 16.38
CA GLY A 200 -19.80 8.16 17.71
C GLY A 200 -18.42 8.33 18.37
N PRO A 201 -18.33 8.01 19.68
CA PRO A 201 -17.07 8.01 20.40
C PRO A 201 -16.17 6.83 20.00
N MET A 202 -14.86 7.01 20.15
CA MET A 202 -13.90 5.91 20.09
C MET A 202 -14.10 5.01 21.30
N GLN A 203 -14.22 3.70 21.06
CA GLN A 203 -14.47 2.70 22.11
C GLN A 203 -13.30 1.71 22.18
N ARG A 204 -12.86 1.40 23.40
CA ARG A 204 -11.92 0.31 23.66
C ARG A 204 -12.67 -1.03 23.56
N VAL A 205 -12.09 -1.99 22.83
CA VAL A 205 -12.70 -3.31 22.61
C VAL A 205 -12.03 -4.37 23.47
N LYS A 206 -10.70 -4.51 23.33
CA LYS A 206 -9.88 -5.47 24.07
C LYS A 206 -8.43 -4.98 24.17
N PRO A 207 -7.66 -5.36 25.19
CA PRO A 207 -6.24 -5.04 25.27
C PRO A 207 -5.49 -5.61 24.06
N PHE A 208 -4.52 -4.87 23.54
CA PHE A 208 -3.68 -5.32 22.44
C PHE A 208 -2.47 -6.07 22.98
N THR A 209 -2.66 -7.35 23.32
CA THR A 209 -1.61 -8.27 23.79
C THR A 209 -0.97 -9.02 22.60
N PRO A 210 0.17 -9.72 22.80
CA PRO A 210 0.76 -10.58 21.78
C PRO A 210 -0.21 -11.64 21.22
N GLU A 211 -1.06 -12.23 22.07
CA GLU A 211 -2.08 -13.20 21.66
C GLU A 211 -3.13 -12.54 20.78
N VAL A 212 -3.57 -11.32 21.12
CA VAL A 212 -4.50 -10.53 20.30
C VAL A 212 -3.82 -10.12 19.00
N ARG A 213 -2.53 -9.78 19.04
CA ARG A 213 -1.74 -9.45 17.85
C ARG A 213 -1.64 -10.64 16.89
N ALA A 214 -1.49 -11.86 17.42
CA ALA A 214 -1.47 -13.07 16.61
C ALA A 214 -2.79 -13.34 15.86
N GLU A 215 -3.92 -12.96 16.45
CA GLU A 215 -5.26 -13.26 15.91
C GLU A 215 -5.93 -12.02 15.24
N ILE A 216 -5.24 -10.88 15.18
CA ILE A 216 -5.89 -9.63 14.72
C ILE A 216 -6.35 -9.70 13.27
N ASP A 217 -5.58 -10.33 12.38
CA ASP A 217 -5.94 -10.41 10.97
C ASP A 217 -7.18 -11.32 10.73
N ASN A 218 -7.45 -12.29 11.62
CA ASN A 218 -8.72 -13.02 11.67
C ASN A 218 -9.88 -12.06 11.96
N ASP A 219 -9.78 -11.25 13.03
CA ASP A 219 -10.83 -10.27 13.38
C ASP A 219 -11.08 -9.27 12.23
N LEU A 220 -10.00 -8.78 11.60
CA LEU A 220 -10.11 -7.83 10.49
C LEU A 220 -10.81 -8.46 9.27
N THR A 221 -10.50 -9.71 8.97
CA THR A 221 -11.08 -10.46 7.85
C THR A 221 -12.56 -10.75 8.10
N ASP A 222 -12.92 -11.24 9.29
CA ASP A 222 -14.31 -11.55 9.64
C ASP A 222 -15.20 -10.30 9.59
N ARG A 223 -14.70 -9.17 10.10
CA ARG A 223 -15.41 -7.88 10.02
C ARG A 223 -15.54 -7.39 8.58
N SER A 224 -14.52 -7.59 7.76
CA SER A 224 -14.54 -7.24 6.35
C SER A 224 -15.61 -8.04 5.60
N ILE A 225 -15.67 -9.34 5.82
CA ILE A 225 -16.66 -10.21 5.20
C ILE A 225 -18.09 -9.85 5.68
N ALA A 226 -18.25 -9.58 6.97
CA ALA A 226 -19.54 -9.14 7.52
C ALA A 226 -19.99 -7.80 6.90
N PHE A 227 -19.08 -6.82 6.78
CA PHE A 227 -19.35 -5.54 6.13
C PHE A 227 -19.76 -5.72 4.65
N MET A 228 -19.01 -6.53 3.90
CA MET A 228 -19.34 -6.81 2.49
C MET A 228 -20.75 -7.44 2.35
N LYS A 229 -21.08 -8.41 3.21
CA LYS A 229 -22.43 -9.03 3.26
C LYS A 229 -23.53 -8.02 3.56
N GLU A 230 -23.30 -7.16 4.55
CA GLU A 230 -24.25 -6.11 4.95
C GLU A 230 -24.50 -5.12 3.80
N GLN A 231 -23.44 -4.61 3.17
CA GLN A 231 -23.58 -3.62 2.11
C GLN A 231 -24.16 -4.24 0.82
N HIS A 232 -23.81 -5.48 0.50
CA HIS A 232 -24.44 -6.20 -0.60
C HIS A 232 -25.96 -6.38 -0.38
N ALA A 233 -26.37 -6.80 0.83
CA ALA A 233 -27.78 -6.93 1.18
C ALA A 233 -28.54 -5.59 1.13
N ALA A 234 -27.86 -4.49 1.45
CA ALA A 234 -28.39 -3.13 1.35
C ALA A 234 -28.40 -2.57 -0.09
N GLY A 235 -27.83 -3.27 -1.06
CA GLY A 235 -27.67 -2.79 -2.45
C GLY A 235 -26.78 -1.55 -2.57
N LYS A 236 -25.86 -1.34 -1.64
CA LYS A 236 -25.02 -0.15 -1.55
C LYS A 236 -23.59 -0.47 -1.98
N PRO A 237 -22.97 0.30 -2.91
CA PRO A 237 -21.58 0.13 -3.23
C PRO A 237 -20.72 0.47 -2.02
N PHE A 238 -19.57 -0.20 -1.87
CA PHE A 238 -18.71 -0.01 -0.72
C PHE A 238 -17.24 0.20 -1.09
N PHE A 239 -16.54 0.93 -0.23
CA PHE A 239 -15.09 1.02 -0.18
C PHE A 239 -14.61 0.44 1.15
N LEU A 240 -13.85 -0.62 1.08
CA LEU A 240 -13.20 -1.28 2.21
C LEU A 240 -11.69 -1.09 2.12
N TYR A 241 -11.11 -0.39 3.09
CA TYR A 241 -9.66 -0.30 3.28
C TYR A 241 -9.25 -1.26 4.39
N LEU A 242 -8.39 -2.23 4.03
CA LEU A 242 -8.02 -3.37 4.89
C LEU A 242 -6.50 -3.46 5.04
N PRO A 243 -5.88 -2.64 5.89
CA PRO A 243 -4.47 -2.71 6.20
C PRO A 243 -4.20 -3.80 7.24
N PHE A 244 -3.70 -4.94 6.77
CA PHE A 244 -3.32 -6.09 7.59
C PHE A 244 -2.05 -5.84 8.41
N SER A 245 -1.86 -6.68 9.42
CA SER A 245 -0.64 -6.72 10.20
C SER A 245 0.48 -7.55 9.56
N MET A 246 0.18 -8.24 8.47
CA MET A 246 1.05 -9.09 7.68
C MET A 246 2.36 -8.37 7.31
N GLY A 247 3.49 -8.99 7.63
CA GLY A 247 4.83 -8.50 7.33
C GLY A 247 5.46 -7.59 8.38
N HIS A 248 4.65 -6.86 9.16
CA HIS A 248 5.17 -5.94 10.19
C HIS A 248 5.62 -6.70 11.44
N GLU A 249 6.80 -6.40 11.89
CA GLU A 249 7.37 -6.91 13.13
C GLU A 249 6.67 -6.34 14.38
N PRO A 250 6.68 -7.07 15.49
CA PRO A 250 7.03 -8.48 15.62
C PRO A 250 6.01 -9.38 14.93
N ASN A 251 6.49 -10.38 14.21
CA ASN A 251 5.62 -11.33 13.51
C ASN A 251 5.11 -12.40 14.48
N TYR A 252 3.85 -12.30 14.85
CA TYR A 252 3.13 -13.31 15.64
C TYR A 252 2.11 -14.01 14.76
N PRO A 253 2.44 -15.20 14.20
CA PRO A 253 1.46 -15.98 13.46
C PRO A 253 0.43 -16.57 14.42
N SER A 254 -0.81 -16.73 13.97
CA SER A 254 -1.81 -17.48 14.70
C SER A 254 -1.40 -18.94 14.87
N LYS A 255 -2.04 -19.64 15.80
CA LYS A 255 -1.78 -21.06 16.05
C LYS A 255 -1.95 -21.94 14.81
N GLN A 256 -2.82 -21.53 13.89
CA GLN A 256 -3.04 -22.22 12.63
C GLN A 256 -1.81 -22.19 11.72
N PHE A 257 -1.03 -21.12 11.75
CA PHE A 257 0.09 -20.91 10.84
C PHE A 257 1.46 -21.05 11.49
N ALA A 258 1.57 -21.00 12.80
CA ALA A 258 2.84 -21.17 13.53
C ALA A 258 3.58 -22.45 13.13
N GLY A 259 4.82 -22.32 12.67
CA GLY A 259 5.69 -23.42 12.23
C GLY A 259 5.35 -24.01 10.85
N LYS A 260 4.59 -23.32 10.02
CA LYS A 260 4.21 -23.79 8.68
C LYS A 260 5.24 -23.47 7.60
N SER A 261 5.97 -22.38 7.74
CA SER A 261 7.01 -21.97 6.80
C SER A 261 8.38 -22.57 7.16
N ARG A 262 9.35 -22.39 6.26
CA ARG A 262 10.75 -22.77 6.50
C ARG A 262 11.61 -21.67 7.10
N ILE A 263 11.06 -20.45 7.21
CA ILE A 263 11.82 -19.28 7.64
C ILE A 263 11.27 -18.66 8.93
N GLY A 264 10.46 -19.38 9.70
CA GLY A 264 9.94 -18.92 10.99
C GLY A 264 8.76 -17.96 10.88
N ASN A 265 8.57 -17.15 11.93
CA ASN A 265 7.36 -16.37 12.14
C ASN A 265 6.99 -15.43 10.97
N TYR A 266 7.99 -14.82 10.32
CA TYR A 266 7.74 -13.97 9.15
C TYR A 266 7.03 -14.75 8.03
N GLY A 267 7.63 -15.89 7.62
CA GLY A 267 7.04 -16.73 6.57
C GLY A 267 5.69 -17.29 6.96
N ASP A 268 5.52 -17.69 8.23
CA ASP A 268 4.24 -18.15 8.78
C ASP A 268 3.18 -17.05 8.69
N LYS A 269 3.54 -15.79 9.04
CA LYS A 269 2.65 -14.63 8.96
C LYS A 269 2.35 -14.21 7.52
N MET A 270 3.30 -14.39 6.60
CA MET A 270 3.09 -14.20 5.16
C MET A 270 2.07 -15.20 4.60
N MET A 271 2.18 -16.49 4.99
CA MET A 271 1.19 -17.52 4.62
C MET A 271 -0.19 -17.21 5.18
N GLU A 272 -0.26 -16.75 6.42
CA GLU A 272 -1.50 -16.35 7.08
C GLU A 272 -2.17 -15.17 6.38
N GLY A 273 -1.43 -14.10 6.09
CA GLY A 273 -1.95 -12.93 5.39
C GLY A 273 -2.44 -13.29 3.98
N ASP A 274 -1.69 -14.12 3.25
CA ASP A 274 -2.14 -14.64 1.94
C ASP A 274 -3.44 -15.45 2.04
N TYR A 275 -3.59 -16.26 3.10
CA TYR A 275 -4.84 -16.97 3.38
C TYR A 275 -6.01 -16.01 3.59
N HIS A 276 -5.82 -14.93 4.35
CA HIS A 276 -6.86 -13.92 4.57
C HIS A 276 -7.24 -13.17 3.28
N VAL A 277 -6.26 -12.89 2.42
CA VAL A 277 -6.56 -12.38 1.05
C VAL A 277 -7.47 -13.36 0.31
N GLY A 278 -7.18 -14.66 0.40
CA GLY A 278 -8.00 -15.72 -0.18
C GLY A 278 -9.44 -15.70 0.34
N GLN A 279 -9.64 -15.59 1.66
CA GLN A 279 -10.98 -15.53 2.27
C GLN A 279 -11.79 -14.32 1.76
N VAL A 280 -11.16 -13.16 1.60
CA VAL A 280 -11.82 -11.96 1.04
C VAL A 280 -12.24 -12.22 -0.41
N LEU A 281 -11.36 -12.79 -1.24
CA LEU A 281 -11.68 -13.11 -2.64
C LEU A 281 -12.81 -14.14 -2.76
N ASP A 282 -12.82 -15.13 -1.89
CA ASP A 282 -13.86 -16.18 -1.89
C ASP A 282 -15.21 -15.61 -1.43
N ALA A 283 -15.22 -14.73 -0.43
CA ALA A 283 -16.43 -14.04 0.01
C ALA A 283 -17.05 -13.20 -1.12
N LEU A 284 -16.25 -12.49 -1.93
CA LEU A 284 -16.74 -11.75 -3.09
C LEU A 284 -17.42 -12.67 -4.12
N LYS A 285 -16.84 -13.87 -4.37
CA LYS A 285 -17.41 -14.88 -5.26
C LYS A 285 -18.72 -15.46 -4.71
N GLU A 286 -18.73 -15.82 -3.42
CA GLU A 286 -19.93 -16.35 -2.75
C GLU A 286 -21.09 -15.34 -2.81
N LEU A 287 -20.79 -14.06 -2.63
CA LEU A 287 -21.76 -12.97 -2.73
C LEU A 287 -22.16 -12.62 -4.18
N LYS A 288 -21.47 -13.18 -5.17
CA LYS A 288 -21.70 -12.90 -6.60
C LYS A 288 -21.52 -11.40 -6.97
N ILE A 289 -20.60 -10.73 -6.27
CA ILE A 289 -20.20 -9.34 -6.55
C ILE A 289 -18.78 -9.23 -7.06
N ASP A 290 -18.14 -10.34 -7.30
CA ASP A 290 -16.76 -10.47 -7.73
C ASP A 290 -16.46 -9.70 -9.04
N ASP A 291 -17.34 -9.81 -10.04
CA ASP A 291 -17.20 -9.12 -11.33
C ASP A 291 -17.37 -7.59 -11.23
N ASN A 292 -18.05 -7.10 -10.20
CA ASN A 292 -18.26 -5.67 -9.95
C ASN A 292 -17.43 -5.16 -8.77
N THR A 293 -16.28 -5.76 -8.50
CA THR A 293 -15.39 -5.36 -7.41
C THR A 293 -13.95 -5.19 -7.89
N ILE A 294 -13.39 -4.01 -7.62
CA ILE A 294 -11.97 -3.75 -7.78
C ILE A 294 -11.27 -4.24 -6.51
N VAL A 295 -10.32 -5.16 -6.64
CA VAL A 295 -9.47 -5.61 -5.55
C VAL A 295 -8.05 -5.16 -5.81
N VAL A 296 -7.47 -4.42 -4.87
CA VAL A 296 -6.05 -4.05 -4.85
C VAL A 296 -5.39 -4.76 -3.68
N PHE A 297 -4.24 -5.38 -3.91
CA PHE A 297 -3.36 -5.90 -2.87
C PHE A 297 -1.94 -5.40 -3.09
N ALA A 298 -1.41 -4.64 -2.14
CA ALA A 298 -0.11 -3.98 -2.20
C ALA A 298 0.56 -3.93 -0.82
N SER A 299 1.81 -3.45 -0.75
CA SER A 299 2.47 -3.06 0.51
C SER A 299 2.67 -1.55 0.59
N ASP A 300 2.79 -1.03 1.81
CA ASP A 300 2.99 0.40 2.05
C ASP A 300 4.44 0.87 1.91
N ASN A 301 5.42 -0.01 2.08
CA ASN A 301 6.85 0.25 1.86
C ASN A 301 7.62 -1.04 1.60
N GLY A 302 8.90 -0.92 1.32
CA GLY A 302 9.81 -2.05 1.23
C GLY A 302 9.99 -2.78 2.57
N PRO A 303 10.77 -3.88 2.60
CA PRO A 303 10.85 -4.76 3.76
C PRO A 303 11.52 -4.10 4.94
N SER A 304 11.13 -4.49 6.14
CA SER A 304 11.94 -4.23 7.35
C SER A 304 13.28 -4.96 7.22
N GLY A 305 14.36 -4.25 7.51
CA GLY A 305 15.66 -4.79 7.31
C GLY A 305 16.27 -5.51 8.50
N MET A 306 17.58 -5.77 8.37
CA MET A 306 18.38 -6.58 9.27
C MET A 306 18.49 -6.09 10.72
N ILE A 307 18.03 -4.89 11.04
CA ILE A 307 18.26 -4.27 12.35
C ILE A 307 17.55 -4.98 13.48
N LEU A 308 16.37 -5.52 13.23
CA LEU A 308 15.70 -6.34 14.22
C LEU A 308 16.44 -7.65 14.53
N ARG A 309 17.42 -8.06 13.69
CA ARG A 309 18.36 -9.14 14.00
C ARG A 309 19.24 -8.83 15.21
N GLU A 310 19.60 -7.56 15.43
CA GLU A 310 20.51 -7.17 16.50
C GLU A 310 19.81 -6.96 17.84
N ILE A 311 18.52 -6.71 17.86
CA ILE A 311 17.72 -6.64 19.08
C ILE A 311 17.41 -8.04 19.65
N GLY A 312 17.99 -9.04 19.09
CA GLY A 312 18.36 -10.39 19.54
C GLY A 312 17.37 -11.25 20.34
N ASN A 313 16.32 -10.70 20.90
CA ASN A 313 15.32 -11.41 21.71
C ASN A 313 13.86 -11.11 21.32
N LEU A 314 13.62 -10.23 20.37
CA LEU A 314 12.26 -9.91 19.91
C LEU A 314 11.78 -10.82 18.78
N GLY A 315 12.44 -11.95 18.62
CA GLY A 315 12.03 -12.97 17.66
C GLY A 315 12.98 -13.05 16.46
N SER A 316 12.91 -13.99 15.79
CA SER A 316 13.33 -14.57 14.56
C SER A 316 14.15 -13.65 13.61
N PRO A 317 15.08 -14.24 12.86
CA PRO A 317 15.81 -13.57 11.76
C PRO A 317 14.89 -13.18 10.57
N ASP A 318 13.63 -12.99 10.82
CA ASP A 318 12.51 -12.92 9.91
C ASP A 318 12.43 -11.55 9.24
N THR A 319 13.20 -11.37 8.19
CA THR A 319 13.16 -10.14 7.40
C THR A 319 12.54 -10.39 6.04
N GLY A 320 11.83 -9.40 5.52
CA GLY A 320 11.37 -9.38 4.15
C GLY A 320 12.52 -9.29 3.13
N SER A 321 12.19 -9.28 1.86
CA SER A 321 13.15 -9.25 0.76
C SER A 321 12.81 -8.16 -0.25
N PRO A 322 13.75 -7.23 -0.55
CA PRO A 322 13.55 -6.25 -1.61
C PRO A 322 13.65 -6.87 -3.02
N GLY A 323 13.88 -8.18 -3.14
CA GLY A 323 14.13 -8.84 -4.42
C GLY A 323 15.46 -8.39 -5.05
N PRO A 324 15.47 -7.99 -6.34
CA PRO A 324 16.70 -7.58 -7.01
C PRO A 324 17.15 -6.15 -6.66
N PHE A 325 16.41 -5.44 -5.83
CA PHE A 325 16.68 -4.05 -5.49
C PHE A 325 17.50 -3.92 -4.23
N ARG A 326 18.22 -2.79 -4.09
CA ARG A 326 18.92 -2.44 -2.87
C ARG A 326 18.02 -1.66 -1.93
N GLY A 327 18.19 -1.90 -0.63
CA GLY A 327 17.62 -1.11 0.46
C GLY A 327 16.37 -1.68 1.07
N GLU A 328 15.96 -1.01 2.14
CA GLU A 328 14.93 -1.45 3.06
C GLU A 328 14.15 -0.25 3.64
N LEU A 329 13.16 -0.53 4.44
CA LEU A 329 12.35 0.46 5.17
C LEU A 329 13.19 1.66 5.65
N GLY A 330 12.75 2.87 5.33
CA GLY A 330 13.39 4.12 5.76
C GLY A 330 14.45 4.66 4.82
N GLU A 331 14.83 3.91 3.79
CA GLU A 331 15.78 4.37 2.78
C GLU A 331 15.11 5.09 1.60
N ALA A 332 15.94 5.71 0.75
CA ALA A 332 15.51 6.32 -0.50
C ALA A 332 15.86 5.47 -1.73
N THR A 333 16.36 4.26 -1.51
CA THR A 333 16.77 3.32 -2.54
C THR A 333 15.59 2.54 -3.12
N GLU A 334 15.78 1.94 -4.28
CA GLU A 334 14.69 1.27 -5.01
C GLU A 334 14.02 0.16 -4.17
N GLY A 335 14.79 -0.59 -3.36
CA GLY A 335 14.25 -1.67 -2.52
C GLY A 335 13.38 -1.18 -1.35
N ALA A 336 13.57 0.07 -0.91
CA ALA A 336 12.71 0.71 0.09
C ALA A 336 11.39 1.20 -0.51
N LEU A 337 11.45 1.68 -1.77
CA LEU A 337 10.36 2.42 -2.41
C LEU A 337 9.59 1.59 -3.42
N ARG A 338 10.12 0.47 -3.89
CA ARG A 338 9.47 -0.39 -4.88
C ARG A 338 9.01 -1.67 -4.24
N THR A 339 7.70 -1.90 -4.30
CA THR A 339 7.08 -3.07 -3.71
C THR A 339 6.09 -3.71 -4.67
N PHE A 340 5.41 -4.76 -4.25
CA PHE A 340 4.43 -5.46 -5.07
C PHE A 340 3.09 -4.73 -5.10
N CYS A 341 2.36 -4.87 -6.20
CA CYS A 341 0.97 -4.45 -6.31
C CYS A 341 0.23 -5.31 -7.34
N PHE A 342 -0.89 -5.86 -6.92
CA PHE A 342 -1.86 -6.56 -7.76
C PHE A 342 -3.15 -5.77 -7.83
N ILE A 343 -3.75 -5.69 -9.02
CA ILE A 343 -5.05 -5.05 -9.22
C ILE A 343 -5.93 -5.99 -10.04
N ARG A 344 -7.09 -6.34 -9.52
CA ARG A 344 -8.03 -7.24 -10.15
C ARG A 344 -9.39 -6.55 -10.29
N TRP A 345 -9.95 -6.56 -11.51
CA TRP A 345 -11.29 -6.11 -11.80
C TRP A 345 -11.81 -6.87 -13.03
N PRO A 346 -12.52 -8.00 -12.82
CA PRO A 346 -12.99 -8.84 -13.93
C PRO A 346 -13.83 -8.06 -14.95
N GLY A 347 -13.64 -8.38 -16.23
CA GLY A 347 -14.34 -7.68 -17.30
C GLY A 347 -13.80 -6.29 -17.66
N HIS A 348 -12.94 -5.69 -16.84
CA HIS A 348 -12.35 -4.37 -17.04
C HIS A 348 -10.83 -4.41 -17.15
N ILE A 349 -10.17 -5.20 -16.32
CA ILE A 349 -8.72 -5.45 -16.38
C ILE A 349 -8.50 -6.84 -16.95
N ALA A 350 -7.66 -6.93 -17.99
CA ALA A 350 -7.33 -8.20 -18.60
C ALA A 350 -6.58 -9.11 -17.60
N PRO A 351 -6.97 -10.38 -17.45
CA PRO A 351 -6.32 -11.30 -16.55
C PRO A 351 -4.90 -11.65 -17.02
N ASN A 352 -4.04 -12.05 -16.07
CA ASN A 352 -2.66 -12.47 -16.33
C ASN A 352 -1.83 -11.44 -17.09
N THR A 353 -2.01 -10.16 -16.78
CA THR A 353 -1.28 -9.05 -17.38
C THR A 353 -0.21 -8.49 -16.46
N THR A 354 0.82 -7.91 -17.06
CA THR A 354 1.91 -7.24 -16.36
C THR A 354 2.11 -5.86 -16.97
N SER A 355 2.19 -4.83 -16.14
CA SER A 355 2.53 -3.47 -16.58
C SER A 355 3.89 -3.04 -16.07
N TYR A 356 4.65 -2.40 -16.97
CA TYR A 356 5.94 -1.75 -16.68
C TYR A 356 5.78 -0.23 -16.48
N ALA A 357 4.56 0.28 -16.47
CA ALA A 357 4.30 1.69 -16.19
C ALA A 357 4.73 2.04 -14.76
N MET A 358 5.35 3.19 -14.61
CA MET A 358 5.60 3.76 -13.28
C MET A 358 4.25 4.12 -12.65
N PHE A 359 3.96 3.55 -11.49
CA PHE A 359 2.73 3.76 -10.74
C PHE A 359 3.07 4.07 -9.28
N SER A 360 2.65 5.21 -8.79
CA SER A 360 2.87 5.57 -7.38
C SER A 360 1.63 5.28 -6.55
N ILE A 361 1.83 4.96 -5.27
CA ILE A 361 0.74 4.76 -4.32
C ILE A 361 -0.23 5.96 -4.25
N MET A 362 0.27 7.18 -4.50
CA MET A 362 -0.55 8.39 -4.56
C MET A 362 -1.45 8.47 -5.80
N ASP A 363 -1.18 7.67 -6.83
CA ASP A 363 -1.96 7.65 -8.08
C ASP A 363 -3.33 6.99 -7.91
N PHE A 364 -3.51 6.18 -6.86
CA PHE A 364 -4.81 5.54 -6.61
C PHE A 364 -5.94 6.53 -6.42
N LEU A 365 -5.72 7.63 -5.69
CA LEU A 365 -6.79 8.61 -5.44
C LEU A 365 -7.30 9.26 -6.74
N PRO A 366 -6.48 9.87 -7.62
CA PRO A 366 -6.98 10.39 -8.89
C PRO A 366 -7.47 9.31 -9.86
N THR A 367 -6.89 8.10 -9.82
CA THR A 367 -7.35 6.97 -10.64
C THR A 367 -8.76 6.54 -10.23
N PHE A 368 -9.04 6.39 -8.94
CA PHE A 368 -10.40 6.10 -8.49
C PHE A 368 -11.36 7.26 -8.76
N ALA A 369 -10.92 8.52 -8.62
CA ALA A 369 -11.75 9.65 -8.99
C ALA A 369 -12.17 9.59 -10.47
N ALA A 370 -11.24 9.25 -11.37
CA ALA A 370 -11.51 9.08 -12.79
C ALA A 370 -12.46 7.90 -13.06
N ILE A 371 -12.24 6.74 -12.43
CA ILE A 371 -13.13 5.56 -12.54
C ILE A 371 -14.55 5.89 -12.08
N LEU A 372 -14.67 6.66 -11.00
CA LEU A 372 -15.96 7.08 -10.44
C LEU A 372 -16.61 8.25 -11.19
N GLY A 373 -15.92 8.86 -12.14
CA GLY A 373 -16.37 10.09 -12.82
C GLY A 373 -16.49 11.28 -11.86
N THR A 374 -15.73 11.30 -10.77
CA THR A 374 -15.78 12.34 -9.72
C THR A 374 -14.62 13.31 -9.92
N LYS A 375 -14.92 14.62 -9.81
CA LYS A 375 -13.89 15.66 -9.88
C LYS A 375 -13.20 15.82 -8.53
N LEU A 376 -11.88 15.89 -8.55
CA LEU A 376 -11.09 16.24 -7.37
C LEU A 376 -11.20 17.73 -7.06
N PRO A 377 -11.04 18.16 -5.78
CA PRO A 377 -10.95 19.57 -5.41
C PRO A 377 -9.83 20.30 -6.17
N THR A 378 -10.01 21.60 -6.43
CA THR A 378 -9.02 22.43 -7.14
C THR A 378 -8.30 23.43 -6.22
N ASP A 379 -8.61 23.39 -4.92
CA ASP A 379 -8.07 24.26 -3.88
C ASP A 379 -6.73 23.80 -3.32
N ARG A 380 -6.26 22.62 -3.78
CA ARG A 380 -5.01 21.96 -3.34
C ARG A 380 -4.33 21.27 -4.51
N PRO A 381 -3.00 21.01 -4.43
CA PRO A 381 -2.31 20.19 -5.42
C PRO A 381 -2.65 18.69 -5.21
N PHE A 382 -2.66 17.94 -6.30
CA PHE A 382 -2.52 16.48 -6.28
C PHE A 382 -1.24 16.13 -7.04
N ASP A 383 -0.37 15.36 -6.41
CA ASP A 383 0.87 14.88 -7.04
C ASP A 383 0.64 13.51 -7.71
N GLY A 384 -0.43 12.83 -7.32
CA GLY A 384 -0.95 11.65 -7.99
C GLY A 384 -1.50 11.98 -9.37
N VAL A 385 -1.40 11.04 -10.30
CA VAL A 385 -1.92 11.14 -11.67
C VAL A 385 -2.93 10.02 -11.94
N ASP A 386 -3.87 10.27 -12.85
CA ASP A 386 -4.81 9.23 -13.29
C ASP A 386 -4.10 8.18 -14.12
N GLN A 387 -4.12 6.94 -13.66
CA GLN A 387 -3.54 5.76 -14.29
C GLN A 387 -4.61 4.78 -14.81
N SER A 388 -5.85 5.20 -14.91
CA SER A 388 -6.95 4.33 -15.39
C SER A 388 -6.68 3.76 -16.78
N ALA A 389 -5.96 4.50 -17.64
CA ALA A 389 -5.55 4.03 -18.96
C ALA A 389 -4.63 2.80 -18.88
N VAL A 390 -3.77 2.70 -17.86
CA VAL A 390 -2.94 1.51 -17.59
C VAL A 390 -3.81 0.34 -17.17
N LEU A 391 -4.75 0.58 -16.25
CA LEU A 391 -5.65 -0.46 -15.75
C LEU A 391 -6.51 -1.07 -16.87
N TYR A 392 -6.95 -0.26 -17.82
CA TYR A 392 -7.73 -0.71 -18.98
C TYR A 392 -6.88 -1.24 -20.14
N GLY A 393 -5.56 -1.33 -20.00
CA GLY A 393 -4.66 -1.76 -21.07
C GLY A 393 -4.59 -0.78 -22.27
N LYS A 394 -4.97 0.48 -22.06
CA LYS A 394 -4.96 1.53 -23.10
C LYS A 394 -3.65 2.32 -23.14
N SER A 395 -2.78 2.16 -22.17
CA SER A 395 -1.45 2.77 -22.12
C SER A 395 -0.45 1.81 -21.51
N GLU A 396 0.67 1.59 -22.18
CA GLU A 396 1.78 0.76 -21.66
C GLU A 396 2.64 1.53 -20.66
N MET A 397 2.85 2.84 -20.90
CA MET A 397 3.76 3.67 -20.11
C MET A 397 3.07 4.43 -18.98
N GLY A 398 1.75 4.55 -19.00
CA GLY A 398 1.01 5.34 -18.03
C GLY A 398 1.20 6.84 -18.17
N ALA A 399 0.72 7.59 -17.20
CA ALA A 399 0.79 9.05 -17.17
C ALA A 399 1.95 9.59 -16.31
N ARG A 400 2.58 8.74 -15.48
CA ARG A 400 3.67 9.14 -14.59
C ARG A 400 5.04 8.91 -15.23
N GLU A 401 5.85 9.97 -15.28
CA GLU A 401 7.23 9.89 -15.77
C GLU A 401 8.27 10.18 -14.67
N SER A 402 7.85 10.67 -13.51
CA SER A 402 8.76 11.10 -12.45
C SER A 402 8.20 10.91 -11.06
N LEU A 403 9.12 10.83 -10.08
CA LEU A 403 8.79 10.77 -8.65
C LEU A 403 9.89 11.48 -7.86
N LEU A 404 9.47 12.30 -6.89
CA LEU A 404 10.35 12.86 -5.87
C LEU A 404 10.37 11.94 -4.65
N THR A 405 11.51 11.82 -4.01
CA THR A 405 11.66 11.05 -2.77
C THR A 405 12.07 11.96 -1.63
N PHE A 406 11.27 11.92 -0.58
CA PHE A 406 11.51 12.69 0.63
C PHE A 406 11.85 11.75 1.79
N ILE A 407 12.77 12.17 2.65
CA ILE A 407 13.02 11.58 3.97
C ILE A 407 12.88 12.70 4.99
N GLY A 408 11.83 12.64 5.77
CA GLY A 408 11.46 13.77 6.62
C GLY A 408 11.26 15.04 5.78
N PRO A 409 11.90 16.17 6.17
CA PRO A 409 11.78 17.43 5.43
C PRO A 409 12.64 17.48 4.17
N ASP A 410 13.52 16.52 3.95
CA ASP A 410 14.57 16.57 2.94
C ASP A 410 14.15 15.92 1.64
N LEU A 411 14.25 16.66 0.53
CA LEU A 411 14.23 16.08 -0.81
C LEU A 411 15.60 15.40 -1.05
N VAL A 412 15.61 14.06 -1.11
CA VAL A 412 16.83 13.26 -1.16
C VAL A 412 17.11 12.68 -2.54
N ALA A 413 16.07 12.38 -3.31
CA ALA A 413 16.25 11.83 -4.64
C ALA A 413 15.11 12.23 -5.58
N VAL A 414 15.40 12.16 -6.87
CA VAL A 414 14.40 12.30 -7.93
C VAL A 414 14.56 11.17 -8.92
N ARG A 415 13.47 10.54 -9.29
CA ARG A 415 13.40 9.60 -10.40
C ARG A 415 12.77 10.28 -11.61
N TRP A 416 13.40 10.14 -12.78
CA TRP A 416 12.84 10.50 -14.06
C TRP A 416 13.02 9.32 -15.03
N LYS A 417 11.93 8.68 -15.41
CA LYS A 417 11.93 7.43 -16.20
C LYS A 417 12.81 6.37 -15.52
N GLN A 418 13.81 5.82 -16.22
CA GLN A 418 14.79 4.86 -15.69
C GLN A 418 15.92 5.49 -14.86
N TRP A 419 16.00 6.83 -14.81
CA TRP A 419 17.09 7.51 -14.14
C TRP A 419 16.72 7.91 -12.72
N ARG A 420 17.53 7.49 -11.76
CA ARG A 420 17.43 7.94 -10.37
C ARG A 420 18.63 8.80 -10.01
N LEU A 421 18.36 9.98 -9.52
CA LEU A 421 19.36 10.95 -9.08
C LEU A 421 19.24 11.15 -7.58
N TYR A 422 20.34 10.96 -6.87
CA TYR A 422 20.43 11.31 -5.45
C TYR A 422 21.04 12.71 -5.32
N LEU A 423 20.36 13.55 -4.54
CA LEU A 423 20.74 14.93 -4.24
C LEU A 423 21.48 15.03 -2.91
N LYS A 424 21.25 14.05 -2.04
CA LYS A 424 21.87 13.92 -0.73
C LYS A 424 22.39 12.50 -0.56
N ASP A 425 23.52 12.37 0.14
CA ASP A 425 24.03 11.07 0.50
C ASP A 425 23.27 10.52 1.70
N MET A 426 22.95 9.24 1.66
CA MET A 426 22.20 8.54 2.70
C MET A 426 23.18 7.70 3.51
N HIS A 427 23.35 8.03 4.78
CA HIS A 427 24.13 7.20 5.69
C HIS A 427 23.26 6.61 6.77
N GLN A 428 23.47 5.34 7.06
CA GLN A 428 22.86 4.66 8.17
C GLN A 428 23.43 5.21 9.49
N THR A 429 22.60 5.76 10.34
CA THR A 429 23.03 6.37 11.60
C THR A 429 23.00 5.43 12.81
N GLY A 430 23.17 4.14 12.58
CA GLY A 430 23.23 3.13 13.64
C GLY A 430 21.90 2.40 13.90
N THR A 431 21.98 1.39 14.74
CA THR A 431 20.92 0.40 14.99
C THR A 431 19.61 0.95 15.55
N GLY A 432 19.65 2.07 16.27
CA GLY A 432 18.45 2.70 16.82
C GLY A 432 17.65 3.55 15.82
N SER A 433 18.21 3.87 14.69
CA SER A 433 17.59 4.80 13.74
C SER A 433 16.41 4.20 12.97
N GLN A 434 16.41 2.90 12.76
CA GLN A 434 15.32 2.22 12.04
C GLN A 434 14.07 2.02 12.91
N MET A 435 14.22 1.76 14.21
CA MET A 435 13.09 1.64 15.13
C MET A 435 12.22 2.90 15.20
N LEU A 436 12.80 4.06 14.93
CA LEU A 436 12.12 5.35 14.91
C LEU A 436 11.71 5.79 13.50
N GLY A 437 11.65 4.86 12.56
CA GLY A 437 11.04 5.11 11.25
C GLY A 437 11.90 5.81 10.24
N GLY A 438 13.04 5.22 9.93
CA GLY A 438 13.83 5.68 8.79
C GLY A 438 14.58 6.96 9.07
N MET A 439 15.26 7.01 10.19
CA MET A 439 16.17 8.10 10.47
C MET A 439 17.52 7.88 9.78
N TYR A 440 17.49 7.60 8.49
CA TYR A 440 18.66 7.84 7.68
C TYR A 440 18.85 9.35 7.58
N VAL A 441 19.87 9.88 8.22
CA VAL A 441 20.20 11.29 8.10
C VAL A 441 20.73 11.49 6.70
N ALA A 442 20.03 12.28 5.90
CA ALA A 442 20.58 12.76 4.65
C ALA A 442 21.79 13.66 4.95
N ASN A 443 22.97 13.17 4.72
CA ASN A 443 24.19 13.94 4.91
C ASN A 443 24.43 14.85 3.71
N GLY A 444 24.51 16.13 3.95
CA GLY A 444 25.05 17.19 3.10
C GLY A 444 24.73 17.16 1.61
N ALA A 445 24.68 18.31 0.98
CA ALA A 445 24.56 18.42 -0.46
C ALA A 445 25.81 17.81 -1.13
N MET A 446 25.61 16.91 -2.08
CA MET A 446 26.69 16.40 -2.91
C MET A 446 27.09 17.44 -3.97
N TRP A 447 28.36 17.53 -4.28
CA TRP A 447 28.89 18.41 -5.36
C TRP A 447 28.34 18.01 -6.75
N PHE A 448 28.09 16.71 -6.94
CA PHE A 448 27.42 16.13 -8.11
C PHE A 448 26.40 15.10 -7.67
N PRO A 449 25.23 15.04 -8.30
CA PRO A 449 24.27 14.01 -8.02
C PRO A 449 24.84 12.63 -8.40
N LYS A 450 24.61 11.62 -7.57
CA LYS A 450 24.80 10.24 -7.99
C LYS A 450 23.65 9.88 -8.93
N ILE A 451 23.96 9.32 -10.09
CA ILE A 451 22.97 8.95 -11.11
C ILE A 451 23.06 7.46 -11.37
N TYR A 452 21.91 6.79 -11.33
CA TYR A 452 21.79 5.37 -11.60
C TYR A 452 20.75 5.12 -12.70
N ASN A 453 21.01 4.12 -13.54
CA ASN A 453 20.00 3.60 -14.46
C ASN A 453 19.38 2.35 -13.85
N ILE A 454 18.27 2.50 -13.18
CA ILE A 454 17.63 1.43 -12.38
C ILE A 454 16.98 0.31 -13.20
N GLU A 455 16.88 0.43 -14.50
CA GLU A 455 16.47 -0.69 -15.38
C GLU A 455 17.63 -1.61 -15.71
N MET A 456 18.84 -1.05 -15.86
CA MET A 456 20.06 -1.81 -16.16
C MET A 456 20.82 -2.21 -14.89
N ASP A 457 20.67 -1.43 -13.84
CA ASP A 457 21.32 -1.59 -12.53
C ASP A 457 20.28 -1.42 -11.42
N PRO A 458 19.38 -2.40 -11.24
CA PRO A 458 18.29 -2.32 -10.26
C PRO A 458 18.78 -2.28 -8.81
N HIS A 459 20.01 -2.72 -8.55
CA HIS A 459 20.65 -2.69 -7.24
C HIS A 459 21.38 -1.36 -6.95
N GLU A 460 21.46 -0.45 -7.94
CA GLU A 460 22.09 0.88 -7.79
C GLU A 460 23.55 0.81 -7.35
N ASP A 461 24.33 -0.12 -7.94
CA ASP A 461 25.75 -0.33 -7.61
C ASP A 461 26.68 0.60 -8.41
N LEU A 462 26.28 0.96 -9.64
CA LEU A 462 27.10 1.70 -10.59
C LEU A 462 26.62 3.14 -10.76
N ASN A 463 27.28 4.09 -10.08
CA ASN A 463 27.06 5.51 -10.35
C ASN A 463 27.59 5.89 -11.73
N VAL A 464 26.67 6.21 -12.64
CA VAL A 464 26.98 6.59 -14.03
C VAL A 464 26.92 8.10 -14.27
N GLY A 465 26.89 8.93 -13.22
CA GLY A 465 26.71 10.38 -13.29
C GLY A 465 27.72 11.09 -14.18
N ALA A 466 28.99 10.64 -14.19
CA ALA A 466 30.02 11.22 -15.05
C ALA A 466 29.71 11.08 -16.57
N ASN A 467 29.04 9.98 -16.97
CA ASN A 467 28.75 9.68 -18.38
C ASN A 467 27.34 10.14 -18.80
N PHE A 468 26.42 10.28 -17.85
CA PHE A 468 25.00 10.53 -18.12
C PHE A 468 24.48 11.77 -17.39
N LEU A 469 25.34 12.78 -17.18
CA LEU A 469 24.95 14.02 -16.48
C LEU A 469 23.77 14.75 -17.14
N TRP A 470 23.53 14.53 -18.42
CA TRP A 470 22.39 15.07 -19.14
C TRP A 470 21.03 14.66 -18.51
N ALA A 471 20.95 13.49 -17.85
CA ALA A 471 19.76 13.02 -17.16
C ALA A 471 19.36 13.94 -15.97
N ALA A 472 20.32 14.73 -15.47
CA ALA A 472 20.06 15.71 -14.42
C ALA A 472 19.13 16.85 -14.90
N GLY A 473 19.17 17.23 -16.17
CA GLY A 473 18.35 18.31 -16.71
C GLY A 473 16.85 18.06 -16.53
N PRO A 474 16.28 16.96 -17.08
CA PRO A 474 14.88 16.59 -16.85
C PRO A 474 14.54 16.40 -15.38
N ALA A 475 15.44 15.81 -14.58
CA ALA A 475 15.21 15.61 -13.15
C ALA A 475 15.12 16.96 -12.39
N PHE A 476 16.00 17.91 -12.66
CA PHE A 476 15.92 19.25 -12.07
C PHE A 476 14.68 20.02 -12.52
N LYS A 477 14.17 19.77 -13.71
CA LYS A 477 12.89 20.34 -14.13
C LYS A 477 11.75 19.89 -13.22
N VAL A 478 11.71 18.59 -12.88
CA VAL A 478 10.70 18.04 -11.94
C VAL A 478 10.79 18.72 -10.58
N ILE A 479 12.02 18.91 -10.07
CA ILE A 479 12.24 19.61 -8.78
C ILE A 479 11.69 21.05 -8.87
N LYS A 480 12.05 21.76 -9.94
CA LYS A 480 11.60 23.13 -10.15
C LYS A 480 10.07 23.26 -10.23
N GLU A 481 9.40 22.34 -10.92
CA GLU A 481 7.93 22.30 -10.98
C GLU A 481 7.32 22.11 -9.60
N TYR A 482 7.91 21.24 -8.78
CA TYR A 482 7.49 21.06 -7.40
C TYR A 482 7.72 22.34 -6.57
N GLU A 483 8.90 22.97 -6.63
CA GLU A 483 9.22 24.22 -5.93
C GLU A 483 8.28 25.38 -6.33
N GLU A 484 7.95 25.49 -7.63
CA GLU A 484 6.98 26.47 -8.10
C GLU A 484 5.59 26.23 -7.48
N SER A 485 5.21 24.95 -7.28
CA SER A 485 3.94 24.63 -6.62
C SER A 485 3.89 25.06 -5.17
N LEU A 486 5.05 25.10 -4.47
CA LEU A 486 5.14 25.52 -3.07
C LEU A 486 4.85 27.02 -2.87
N LYS A 487 5.02 27.84 -3.92
CA LYS A 487 4.65 29.29 -3.85
C LYS A 487 3.15 29.47 -3.61
N LYS A 488 2.35 28.56 -4.14
CA LYS A 488 0.88 28.58 -3.98
C LYS A 488 0.40 27.70 -2.83
N TYR A 489 1.09 26.58 -2.65
CA TYR A 489 0.73 25.53 -1.69
C TYR A 489 1.96 25.16 -0.85
N PRO A 490 2.34 26.00 0.14
CA PRO A 490 3.49 25.73 0.98
C PRO A 490 3.27 24.48 1.81
N ASN A 491 4.34 23.70 2.02
CA ASN A 491 4.28 22.58 2.95
C ASN A 491 4.08 23.08 4.38
N PRO A 492 3.34 22.33 5.21
CA PRO A 492 3.33 22.60 6.65
C PRO A 492 4.75 22.35 7.22
N PRO A 493 5.06 22.90 8.41
CA PRO A 493 6.30 22.59 9.10
C PRO A 493 6.46 21.08 9.26
N ALA A 494 7.65 20.57 8.96
CA ALA A 494 7.95 19.16 9.18
C ALA A 494 7.91 18.83 10.68
N SER A 495 7.51 17.62 11.03
CA SER A 495 7.70 17.10 12.39
C SER A 495 9.17 17.13 12.73
N ASN A 496 9.48 17.70 13.87
CA ASN A 496 10.78 17.60 14.47
C ASN A 496 10.65 16.74 15.74
N LEU A 497 11.24 15.54 15.71
CA LEU A 497 11.22 14.65 16.86
C LEU A 497 11.87 15.28 18.11
N THR A 498 12.74 16.28 17.93
CA THR A 498 13.34 17.03 19.07
C THR A 498 12.34 17.98 19.74
N ASN A 499 11.25 18.33 19.08
CA ASN A 499 10.15 19.13 19.63
C ASN A 499 8.96 18.27 20.06
N PHE A 500 9.12 16.94 19.99
CA PHE A 500 8.14 16.00 20.46
C PHE A 500 8.19 16.01 22.01
N ALA A 501 7.36 16.83 22.61
CA ALA A 501 6.98 16.67 23.99
C ALA A 501 6.00 15.49 24.02
N GLY A 502 6.52 14.27 24.04
CA GLY A 502 5.70 13.09 24.17
C GLY A 502 4.75 13.28 25.34
N ALA A 503 3.47 13.12 25.11
CA ALA A 503 2.49 13.06 26.17
C ALA A 503 2.84 11.86 27.07
N VAL A 504 3.71 12.09 28.03
CA VAL A 504 3.95 11.24 29.18
C VAL A 504 3.16 11.90 30.33
N ASP A 505 1.86 11.99 30.18
CA ASP A 505 0.92 12.31 31.23
C ASP A 505 0.09 11.07 31.62
#